data_5b85dbd959993a1a9f63cbf4439f99e8
#
_entry.id   5b85dbd959993a1a9f63cbf4439f99e8
#
_cell.length_a   1.000
_cell.length_b   1.000
_cell.length_c   1.000
_cell.angle_alpha   90.00
_cell.angle_beta   90.00
_cell.angle_gamma   90.00
#
_symmetry.space_group_name_H-M   'P 1'
#
loop_
_entity.id
_entity.type
_entity.pdbx_description
1 polymer ?
#
loop_
_entity_poly.entity_id
_entity_poly.type
_entity_poly.pdbx_seq_one_letter_code
_entity_poly.pdbx_strand_id
1 'polypeptide(L)'
;MNHARGAAVLLLLSAAVGCTSEKAATPERAASSPPAAVSRTSPDPLPTATVAVPDLDDPAGTYGPARGSAVFGYAAGGRDLPVSVSFECQGTGTLQVRIPVLRAAFPVECDRNELVAKGGDFAVSTSHLAGTVQVTAPSGVTWAGAVARAEPEKEPSVWQRGPGEGS
;
A
#
# COMPACT_ATOMS: atom_id res chain seq x y z
N MET A 1 -24.71 39.74 -13.98
CA MET A 1 -25.98 39.04 -14.24
C MET A 1 -25.86 37.71 -13.55
N ASN A 2 -26.27 37.62 -12.28
CA ASN A 2 -27.53 37.12 -11.75
C ASN A 2 -27.74 35.62 -12.07
N HIS A 3 -27.75 34.72 -11.10
CA HIS A 3 -28.76 34.23 -10.16
C HIS A 3 -28.13 33.14 -9.30
N ALA A 4 -28.03 33.14 -8.01
CA ALA A 4 -29.04 33.13 -6.93
C ALA A 4 -29.90 31.86 -6.86
N ARG A 5 -29.80 31.23 -5.66
CA ARG A 5 -30.80 30.48 -4.91
C ARG A 5 -30.94 28.97 -5.12
N GLY A 6 -30.81 28.29 -3.99
CA GLY A 6 -31.65 27.19 -3.59
C GLY A 6 -31.13 26.42 -2.38
N ALA A 7 -31.57 26.84 -1.20
CA ALA A 7 -31.46 26.10 0.05
C ALA A 7 -32.51 24.97 0.08
N ALA A 8 -32.15 23.80 0.59
CA ALA A 8 -33.11 22.85 1.15
C ALA A 8 -32.45 22.07 2.28
N VAL A 9 -32.86 22.41 3.47
CA VAL A 9 -32.71 21.72 4.75
C VAL A 9 -33.65 20.52 4.76
N LEU A 10 -33.17 19.37 5.16
CA LEU A 10 -34.04 18.30 5.68
C LEU A 10 -33.31 17.57 6.83
N LEU A 11 -33.71 17.96 8.03
CA LEU A 11 -33.54 17.25 9.28
C LEU A 11 -34.47 16.02 9.28
N LEU A 12 -33.96 14.87 9.62
CA LEU A 12 -34.75 13.76 10.17
C LEU A 12 -34.02 13.14 11.36
N LEU A 13 -34.51 13.48 12.52
CA LEU A 13 -34.28 12.77 13.78
C LEU A 13 -35.07 11.44 13.72
N SER A 14 -34.45 10.37 14.15
CA SER A 14 -35.18 9.20 14.65
C SER A 14 -34.37 8.56 15.77
N ALA A 15 -34.85 8.77 17.00
CA ALA A 15 -34.48 8.06 18.19
C ALA A 15 -35.32 6.77 18.29
N ALA A 16 -34.71 5.67 18.64
CA ALA A 16 -35.42 4.51 19.18
C ALA A 16 -34.61 3.87 20.29
N VAL A 17 -35.09 4.08 21.47
CA VAL A 17 -34.75 3.43 22.75
C VAL A 17 -35.41 2.05 22.75
N GLY A 18 -34.70 1.03 23.17
CA GLY A 18 -35.21 -0.31 23.39
C GLY A 18 -34.37 -1.07 24.40
N CYS A 19 -34.58 -0.81 25.69
CA CYS A 19 -34.18 -1.70 26.79
C CYS A 19 -35.23 -2.80 26.96
N THR A 20 -34.82 -4.06 26.96
CA THR A 20 -35.57 -5.11 27.64
C THR A 20 -34.62 -6.00 28.40
N SER A 21 -34.71 -5.84 29.75
CA SER A 21 -34.21 -6.78 30.74
C SER A 21 -35.18 -7.94 30.84
N GLU A 22 -34.71 -9.16 30.84
CA GLU A 22 -35.44 -10.33 31.41
C GLU A 22 -34.38 -11.33 31.92
N LYS A 23 -34.24 -11.33 33.18
CA LYS A 23 -34.70 -12.21 34.26
C LYS A 23 -34.07 -13.61 34.24
N ALA A 24 -33.36 -13.85 35.32
CA ALA A 24 -32.73 -15.05 35.78
C ALA A 24 -33.66 -16.29 35.73
N ALA A 25 -33.13 -17.37 35.30
CA ALA A 25 -33.55 -18.71 35.73
C ALA A 25 -32.30 -19.56 35.88
N THR A 26 -32.01 -19.91 37.11
CA THR A 26 -31.10 -21.00 37.48
C THR A 26 -31.81 -22.32 37.25
N PRO A 27 -31.17 -23.29 36.64
CA PRO A 27 -31.25 -24.64 37.15
C PRO A 27 -29.90 -25.34 37.19
N GLU A 28 -29.65 -25.87 38.35
CA GLU A 28 -29.22 -27.24 38.61
C GLU A 28 -28.00 -27.82 37.90
N ARG A 29 -27.06 -27.96 38.69
CA ARG A 29 -25.80 -28.71 38.72
C ARG A 29 -25.94 -30.12 38.18
N ALA A 30 -25.44 -30.36 36.98
CA ALA A 30 -25.02 -31.69 36.53
C ALA A 30 -23.49 -31.71 36.47
N ALA A 31 -22.90 -32.58 37.31
CA ALA A 31 -21.47 -32.84 37.28
C ALA A 31 -21.12 -33.56 35.97
N SER A 32 -20.49 -32.84 35.05
CA SER A 32 -19.88 -33.42 33.88
C SER A 32 -18.37 -33.44 34.06
N SER A 33 -17.79 -34.63 33.93
CA SER A 33 -16.35 -34.88 33.93
C SER A 33 -15.59 -33.94 32.99
N PRO A 34 -14.39 -33.48 33.38
CA PRO A 34 -13.63 -32.58 32.52
C PRO A 34 -13.19 -33.37 31.25
N PRO A 35 -13.45 -32.84 30.05
CA PRO A 35 -12.88 -33.37 28.83
C PRO A 35 -11.35 -33.19 28.88
N ALA A 36 -10.64 -34.26 28.52
CA ALA A 36 -9.19 -34.27 28.40
C ALA A 36 -8.73 -33.05 27.61
N ALA A 37 -7.83 -32.29 28.20
CA ALA A 37 -7.19 -31.16 27.54
C ALA A 37 -6.39 -31.70 26.35
N VAL A 38 -6.95 -31.57 25.16
CA VAL A 38 -6.18 -31.64 23.91
C VAL A 38 -5.24 -30.45 23.91
N SER A 39 -3.96 -30.73 24.14
CA SER A 39 -2.91 -29.73 23.92
C SER A 39 -3.01 -29.28 22.48
N ARG A 40 -3.65 -28.12 22.25
CA ARG A 40 -3.55 -27.44 20.98
C ARG A 40 -2.13 -26.90 20.90
N THR A 41 -1.31 -27.55 20.11
CA THR A 41 -0.05 -26.99 19.65
C THR A 41 -0.44 -25.67 18.96
N SER A 42 -0.11 -24.55 19.59
CA SER A 42 -0.27 -23.23 18.96
C SER A 42 0.56 -23.26 17.68
N PRO A 43 -0.01 -22.97 16.51
CA PRO A 43 0.80 -22.88 15.32
C PRO A 43 1.87 -21.81 15.56
N ASP A 44 3.10 -22.16 15.23
CA ASP A 44 4.25 -21.26 15.27
C ASP A 44 3.85 -19.97 14.54
N PRO A 45 4.00 -18.77 15.14
CA PRO A 45 3.65 -17.54 14.45
C PRO A 45 4.50 -17.46 13.19
N LEU A 46 3.83 -17.47 12.03
CA LEU A 46 4.47 -17.17 10.75
C LEU A 46 5.22 -15.84 10.89
N PRO A 47 6.48 -15.77 10.41
CA PRO A 47 7.22 -14.52 10.45
C PRO A 47 6.37 -13.44 9.75
N THR A 48 5.92 -12.47 10.52
CA THR A 48 5.19 -11.32 9.99
C THR A 48 6.18 -10.52 9.17
N ALA A 49 6.06 -10.58 7.84
CA ALA A 49 6.82 -9.69 6.97
C ALA A 49 6.53 -8.25 7.40
N THR A 50 7.57 -7.50 7.69
CA THR A 50 7.44 -6.09 8.10
C THR A 50 7.54 -5.24 6.85
N VAL A 51 6.54 -4.38 6.61
CA VAL A 51 6.61 -3.38 5.54
C VAL A 51 7.85 -2.51 5.75
N ALA A 52 8.69 -2.43 4.76
CA ALA A 52 9.89 -1.62 4.73
C ALA A 52 9.84 -0.62 3.55
N VAL A 53 10.70 0.36 3.55
CA VAL A 53 10.89 1.21 2.37
C VAL A 53 11.51 0.33 1.28
N PRO A 54 10.92 0.26 0.07
CA PRO A 54 11.50 -0.49 -1.03
C PRO A 54 12.94 -0.06 -1.33
N ASP A 55 13.83 -1.03 -1.47
CA ASP A 55 15.23 -0.80 -1.83
C ASP A 55 15.33 -0.60 -3.34
N LEU A 56 15.52 0.63 -3.75
CA LEU A 56 15.74 1.02 -5.14
C LEU A 56 17.11 1.70 -5.27
N ASP A 57 17.79 1.42 -6.35
CA ASP A 57 19.03 2.12 -6.70
C ASP A 57 18.73 3.62 -6.93
N ASP A 58 19.61 4.52 -6.45
CA ASP A 58 19.51 5.97 -6.57
C ASP A 58 18.12 6.54 -6.21
N PRO A 59 17.69 6.44 -4.93
CA PRO A 59 16.38 6.88 -4.51
C PRO A 59 16.24 8.40 -4.60
N ALA A 60 15.30 8.87 -5.41
CA ALA A 60 14.95 10.29 -5.55
C ALA A 60 13.96 10.76 -4.47
N GLY A 61 13.25 9.84 -3.83
CA GLY A 61 12.34 10.11 -2.74
C GLY A 61 11.79 8.82 -2.14
N THR A 62 11.62 8.81 -0.81
CA THR A 62 11.11 7.67 -0.05
C THR A 62 10.11 8.11 1.00
N TYR A 63 9.22 7.20 1.41
CA TYR A 63 8.26 7.45 2.46
C TYR A 63 7.80 6.15 3.14
N GLY A 64 7.60 6.22 4.45
CA GLY A 64 7.08 5.14 5.26
C GLY A 64 8.17 4.40 6.06
N PRO A 65 7.81 3.30 6.73
CA PRO A 65 6.47 2.74 6.85
C PRO A 65 5.45 3.69 7.52
N ALA A 66 4.22 3.72 6.99
CA ALA A 66 3.16 4.60 7.46
C ALA A 66 1.78 3.95 7.35
N ARG A 67 0.77 4.56 7.98
CA ARG A 67 -0.64 4.19 7.85
C ARG A 67 -1.44 5.40 7.39
N GLY A 68 -2.56 5.13 6.71
CA GLY A 68 -3.41 6.18 6.17
C GLY A 68 -2.80 6.90 4.98
N SER A 69 -3.45 7.97 4.54
CA SER A 69 -3.07 8.72 3.35
C SER A 69 -1.89 9.66 3.62
N ALA A 70 -1.02 9.83 2.62
CA ALA A 70 0.10 10.76 2.69
C ALA A 70 0.47 11.33 1.31
N VAL A 71 1.30 12.37 1.34
CA VAL A 71 1.92 12.95 0.16
C VAL A 71 3.41 13.11 0.45
N PHE A 72 4.25 12.67 -0.45
CA PHE A 72 5.70 12.86 -0.35
C PHE A 72 6.30 13.34 -1.67
N GLY A 73 7.42 14.02 -1.59
CA GLY A 73 8.14 14.56 -2.74
C GLY A 73 9.23 13.63 -3.23
N TYR A 74 9.62 13.79 -4.50
CA TYR A 74 10.82 13.22 -5.06
C TYR A 74 11.57 14.27 -5.90
N ALA A 75 12.90 14.14 -5.93
CA ALA A 75 13.78 15.08 -6.61
C ALA A 75 13.71 14.97 -8.13
N ALA A 76 14.08 16.05 -8.82
CA ALA A 76 14.33 16.03 -10.26
C ALA A 76 15.51 15.12 -10.59
N GLY A 77 15.54 14.58 -11.79
CA GLY A 77 16.62 13.74 -12.30
C GLY A 77 17.12 14.17 -13.68
N GLY A 78 18.01 13.38 -14.25
CA GLY A 78 18.49 13.56 -15.62
C GLY A 78 17.35 13.49 -16.64
N ARG A 79 17.52 14.16 -17.76
CA ARG A 79 16.63 13.99 -18.92
C ARG A 79 16.79 12.55 -19.39
N ASP A 80 15.96 11.94 -20.01
CA ASP A 80 16.06 10.59 -20.59
C ASP A 80 16.17 9.43 -19.59
N LEU A 81 16.16 9.70 -18.28
CA LEU A 81 16.08 8.67 -17.28
C LEU A 81 14.60 8.38 -16.93
N PRO A 82 14.19 7.12 -16.97
CA PRO A 82 12.88 6.74 -16.47
C PRO A 82 12.77 6.95 -14.96
N VAL A 83 11.56 7.09 -14.48
CA VAL A 83 11.25 7.09 -13.05
C VAL A 83 10.76 5.70 -12.69
N SER A 84 11.48 5.03 -11.80
CA SER A 84 11.03 3.79 -11.16
C SER A 84 10.28 4.11 -9.89
N VAL A 85 9.14 3.47 -9.69
CA VAL A 85 8.38 3.58 -8.46
C VAL A 85 8.10 2.20 -7.90
N SER A 86 8.18 2.06 -6.58
CA SER A 86 7.85 0.82 -5.88
C SER A 86 7.09 1.13 -4.60
N PHE A 87 6.08 0.32 -4.32
CA PHE A 87 5.29 0.38 -3.09
C PHE A 87 5.20 -1.00 -2.49
N GLU A 88 5.36 -1.05 -1.18
CA GLU A 88 5.09 -2.23 -0.38
C GLU A 88 3.94 -1.95 0.57
N CYS A 89 3.06 -2.93 0.74
CA CYS A 89 1.97 -2.80 1.69
C CYS A 89 1.54 -4.14 2.29
N GLN A 90 0.95 -4.03 3.49
CA GLN A 90 0.32 -5.13 4.20
C GLN A 90 -0.91 -4.63 4.93
N GLY A 91 -1.95 -5.44 4.98
CA GLY A 91 -3.25 -5.09 5.57
C GLY A 91 -4.39 -5.37 4.61
N THR A 92 -5.62 -5.10 5.03
CA THR A 92 -6.79 -5.32 4.16
C THR A 92 -7.20 -4.01 3.53
N GLY A 93 -7.12 -3.93 2.20
CA GLY A 93 -7.57 -2.79 1.42
C GLY A 93 -6.69 -2.49 0.23
N THR A 94 -6.95 -1.35 -0.40
CA THR A 94 -6.28 -0.93 -1.63
C THR A 94 -5.65 0.43 -1.43
N LEU A 95 -4.37 0.57 -1.75
CA LEU A 95 -3.76 1.88 -1.93
C LEU A 95 -4.17 2.44 -3.28
N GLN A 96 -4.47 3.73 -3.32
CA GLN A 96 -4.57 4.48 -4.57
C GLN A 96 -3.36 5.40 -4.68
N VAL A 97 -2.49 5.09 -5.62
CA VAL A 97 -1.28 5.88 -5.88
C VAL A 97 -1.52 6.81 -7.06
N ARG A 98 -1.14 8.08 -6.92
CA ARG A 98 -1.20 9.09 -7.99
C ARG A 98 0.10 9.87 -8.06
N ILE A 99 0.63 10.03 -9.26
CA ILE A 99 1.86 10.80 -9.53
C ILE A 99 1.53 11.82 -10.62
N PRO A 100 1.07 13.02 -10.24
CA PRO A 100 0.50 13.98 -11.17
C PRO A 100 1.43 14.36 -12.32
N VAL A 101 2.72 14.61 -12.05
CA VAL A 101 3.69 15.00 -13.06
C VAL A 101 3.91 13.93 -14.13
N LEU A 102 3.75 12.65 -13.76
CA LEU A 102 3.83 11.51 -14.68
C LEU A 102 2.48 11.16 -15.31
N ARG A 103 1.39 11.82 -14.89
CA ARG A 103 0.00 11.48 -15.22
C ARG A 103 -0.33 10.03 -14.93
N ALA A 104 0.31 9.44 -13.93
CA ALA A 104 0.13 8.07 -13.52
C ALA A 104 -0.82 7.96 -12.33
N ALA A 105 -1.66 6.93 -12.37
CA ALA A 105 -2.48 6.52 -11.25
C ALA A 105 -2.73 5.01 -11.32
N PHE A 106 -2.55 4.30 -10.20
CA PHE A 106 -2.74 2.86 -10.14
C PHE A 106 -3.12 2.40 -8.73
N PRO A 107 -3.88 1.30 -8.62
CA PRO A 107 -4.16 0.66 -7.35
C PRO A 107 -3.06 -0.35 -6.98
N VAL A 108 -2.84 -0.53 -5.67
CA VAL A 108 -2.09 -1.63 -5.08
C VAL A 108 -3.00 -2.35 -4.10
N GLU A 109 -3.39 -3.57 -4.44
CA GLU A 109 -4.20 -4.43 -3.59
C GLU A 109 -3.30 -5.00 -2.49
N CYS A 110 -3.59 -4.68 -1.23
CA CYS A 110 -2.81 -5.14 -0.09
C CYS A 110 -3.47 -6.38 0.55
N ASP A 111 -2.67 -7.32 1.00
CA ASP A 111 -3.12 -8.51 1.70
C ASP A 111 -2.77 -8.45 3.19
N ARG A 112 -3.62 -9.01 4.04
CA ARG A 112 -3.41 -9.03 5.50
C ARG A 112 -2.25 -9.95 5.90
N ASN A 113 -2.08 -11.04 5.19
CA ASN A 113 -1.20 -12.14 5.57
C ASN A 113 0.11 -12.13 4.76
N GLU A 114 0.17 -11.31 3.71
CA GLU A 114 1.29 -11.28 2.78
C GLU A 114 1.76 -9.84 2.56
N LEU A 115 3.07 -9.67 2.42
CA LEU A 115 3.65 -8.41 1.95
C LEU A 115 3.47 -8.33 0.44
N VAL A 116 2.71 -7.35 0.00
CA VAL A 116 2.48 -7.09 -1.43
C VAL A 116 3.42 -5.99 -1.89
N ALA A 117 4.18 -6.25 -2.94
CA ALA A 117 5.01 -5.27 -3.63
C ALA A 117 4.46 -4.98 -5.03
N LYS A 118 4.37 -3.72 -5.40
CA LYS A 118 3.95 -3.29 -6.74
C LYS A 118 4.68 -2.02 -7.16
N GLY A 119 5.17 -2.01 -8.38
CA GLY A 119 5.88 -0.86 -8.94
C GLY A 119 5.84 -0.86 -10.45
N GLY A 120 6.63 0.03 -11.03
CA GLY A 120 6.79 0.13 -12.49
C GLY A 120 7.67 1.31 -12.88
N ASP A 121 8.06 1.32 -14.14
CA ASP A 121 8.93 2.33 -14.74
C ASP A 121 8.11 3.25 -15.65
N PHE A 122 8.38 4.54 -15.56
CA PHE A 122 7.70 5.57 -16.34
C PHE A 122 8.72 6.36 -17.17
N ALA A 123 8.79 6.06 -18.44
CA ALA A 123 9.63 6.76 -19.41
C ALA A 123 8.79 7.78 -20.19
N VAL A 124 8.44 8.90 -19.54
CA VAL A 124 7.64 9.97 -20.14
C VAL A 124 8.43 11.27 -20.23
N SER A 125 8.04 12.18 -21.12
CA SER A 125 8.75 13.45 -21.32
C SER A 125 8.91 14.32 -20.06
N THR A 126 8.09 14.08 -19.04
CA THR A 126 8.12 14.77 -17.75
C THR A 126 8.86 13.99 -16.66
N SER A 127 9.41 12.82 -16.95
CA SER A 127 10.09 11.98 -15.96
C SER A 127 11.26 12.67 -15.26
N HIS A 128 11.95 13.59 -15.95
CA HIS A 128 13.07 14.35 -15.39
C HIS A 128 12.67 15.41 -14.35
N LEU A 129 11.39 15.74 -14.22
CA LEU A 129 10.92 16.75 -13.29
C LEU A 129 10.80 16.21 -11.86
N ALA A 130 11.03 17.10 -10.88
CA ALA A 130 10.62 16.81 -9.51
C ALA A 130 9.08 16.70 -9.44
N GLY A 131 8.60 15.96 -8.48
CA GLY A 131 7.17 15.77 -8.32
C GLY A 131 6.74 15.32 -6.95
N THR A 132 5.47 15.01 -6.84
CA THR A 132 4.87 14.46 -5.62
C THR A 132 4.17 13.15 -5.94
N VAL A 133 4.20 12.26 -4.97
CA VAL A 133 3.39 11.05 -4.92
C VAL A 133 2.30 11.26 -3.89
N GLN A 134 1.07 11.03 -4.30
CA GLN A 134 -0.12 11.09 -3.45
C GLN A 134 -0.61 9.66 -3.24
N VAL A 135 -0.68 9.25 -1.99
CA VAL A 135 -1.18 7.92 -1.61
C VAL A 135 -2.43 8.10 -0.77
N THR A 136 -3.51 7.49 -1.21
CA THR A 136 -4.72 7.33 -0.41
C THR A 136 -4.78 5.89 0.08
N ALA A 137 -4.83 5.71 1.39
CA ALA A 137 -4.78 4.41 2.03
C ALA A 137 -5.80 4.29 3.17
N PRO A 138 -6.46 3.13 3.34
CA PRO A 138 -7.24 2.82 4.52
C PRO A 138 -6.36 2.78 5.78
N SER A 139 -6.92 3.12 6.94
CA SER A 139 -6.17 3.12 8.20
C SER A 139 -5.65 1.75 8.65
N GLY A 140 -6.26 0.68 8.14
CA GLY A 140 -5.87 -0.72 8.41
C GLY A 140 -4.71 -1.22 7.54
N VAL A 141 -4.20 -0.41 6.62
CA VAL A 141 -3.09 -0.76 5.74
C VAL A 141 -1.83 -0.03 6.20
N THR A 142 -0.74 -0.78 6.38
CA THR A 142 0.62 -0.25 6.54
C THR A 142 1.29 -0.29 5.18
N TRP A 143 1.97 0.77 4.80
CA TRP A 143 2.62 0.86 3.49
C TRP A 143 3.89 1.69 3.53
N ALA A 144 4.74 1.47 2.55
CA ALA A 144 5.92 2.28 2.25
C ALA A 144 6.06 2.44 0.74
N GLY A 145 6.76 3.48 0.31
CA GLY A 145 7.00 3.73 -1.10
C GLY A 145 8.34 4.37 -1.37
N ALA A 146 8.88 4.09 -2.54
CA ALA A 146 10.11 4.67 -3.04
C ALA A 146 9.93 5.10 -4.51
N VAL A 147 10.64 6.16 -4.87
CA VAL A 147 10.81 6.65 -6.23
C VAL A 147 12.30 6.73 -6.51
N ALA A 148 12.76 6.17 -7.60
CA ALA A 148 14.16 6.17 -8.01
C ALA A 148 14.33 6.65 -9.44
N ARG A 149 15.56 6.92 -9.82
CA ARG A 149 15.98 7.21 -11.20
C ARG A 149 16.66 5.97 -11.75
N ALA A 150 15.92 5.19 -12.53
CA ALA A 150 16.54 4.05 -13.18
C ALA A 150 17.54 4.54 -14.22
N GLU A 151 18.79 4.11 -14.09
CA GLU A 151 19.69 4.19 -15.26
C GLU A 151 19.15 3.22 -16.30
N PRO A 152 19.12 3.61 -17.60
CA PRO A 152 18.76 2.66 -18.64
C PRO A 152 19.73 1.48 -18.54
N GLU A 153 19.18 0.30 -18.40
CA GLU A 153 19.95 -0.93 -18.34
C GLU A 153 20.88 -0.91 -19.56
N LYS A 154 22.18 -0.83 -19.32
CA LYS A 154 23.18 -0.91 -20.40
C LYS A 154 22.97 -2.28 -21.04
N GLU A 155 22.33 -2.31 -22.19
CA GLU A 155 22.33 -3.53 -23.00
C GLU A 155 23.77 -4.05 -23.05
N PRO A 156 24.01 -5.31 -22.66
CA PRO A 156 25.35 -5.88 -22.77
C PRO A 156 25.76 -5.72 -24.20
N SER A 157 26.81 -4.89 -24.43
CA SER A 157 27.28 -4.61 -25.78
C SER A 157 27.69 -5.94 -26.42
N VAL A 158 26.90 -6.41 -27.37
CA VAL A 158 27.12 -7.65 -28.13
C VAL A 158 28.47 -7.65 -28.89
N TRP A 159 29.22 -6.54 -28.78
CA TRP A 159 30.50 -6.31 -29.48
C TRP A 159 31.72 -6.80 -28.71
N GLN A 160 31.59 -7.37 -27.51
CA GLN A 160 32.71 -7.96 -26.77
C GLN A 160 32.93 -9.46 -27.09
N ARG A 161 32.34 -9.99 -28.14
CA ARG A 161 32.75 -11.29 -28.63
C ARG A 161 33.93 -11.06 -29.56
N GLY A 162 35.13 -11.03 -28.99
CA GLY A 162 36.39 -10.98 -29.74
C GLY A 162 36.43 -12.07 -30.78
N PRO A 163 36.95 -11.77 -32.00
CA PRO A 163 37.19 -12.80 -32.99
C PRO A 163 38.42 -13.59 -32.55
N GLY A 164 38.29 -14.87 -32.38
CA GLY A 164 39.43 -15.72 -32.40
C GLY A 164 39.71 -16.49 -31.13
N GLU A 165 39.39 -17.72 -31.19
CA GLU A 165 40.39 -18.79 -31.02
C GLU A 165 39.76 -20.02 -31.65
N GLY A 166 40.00 -20.08 -32.97
CA GLY A 166 39.95 -21.34 -33.70
C GLY A 166 41.40 -21.80 -33.91
N SER A 167 41.73 -22.93 -33.35
CA SER A 167 42.84 -23.78 -33.79
C SER A 167 42.50 -25.21 -33.41
#